data_4a870ce2a018e5f02daad0d1bf1e4090
#
_entry.id   4a870ce2a018e5f02daad0d1bf1e4090
#
_cell.length_a   1.000
_cell.length_b   1.000
_cell.length_c   1.000
_cell.angle_alpha   90.00
_cell.angle_beta   90.00
_cell.angle_gamma   90.00
#
_symmetry.space_group_name_H-M   'P 1'
#
loop_
_entity.id
_entity.type
_entity.pdbx_description
1 polymer ?
#
loop_
_entity_poly.entity_id
_entity_poly.type
_entity_poly.pdbx_seq_one_letter_code
_entity_poly.pdbx_strand_id
1 'polypeptide(L)'
;MKFVLDVEATLPADGTAGTLVGRVWRPDVQGPSVVAVRADSVYDISRSFPTMRDLGETGDPASSVAAARGERIGTVASILVNTPEIERDQARPWLLAPIDLQAIKAAGVTFAVSLIERVIEEQACGQPERAAAVRNEVEAAIGGAIEGLVPGSPQAMELKRLLQAKGLWSQYLEVGIGPDAEIFTKAQPMSAVGTGASIGVLAASTWNNPEPEIVLVVNSHGLIVGATLGNDVNLRDLEGRSALLLGKAKDNNGSTAIGPFIRLFDRTFSLDDVRHAEVTLLVEGENGFRLEGKSALARISRDPMALVTEMIGPHHQYPDGAALFLGTMFAPVEDRDVPGQGFTHHERDMVTIATEKLGGLVNIVTAADRAPPWTFGVGALMRNLAQRHLL
;
A
#
# COMPACT_ATOMS: atom_id res chain seq x y z
N MET A 1 -14.62 6.75 19.80
CA MET A 1 -15.47 6.57 18.59
C MET A 1 -15.62 5.06 18.34
N LYS A 2 -16.82 4.56 18.03
CA LYS A 2 -16.96 3.14 17.68
C LYS A 2 -16.46 2.94 16.26
N PHE A 3 -15.42 2.13 16.07
CA PHE A 3 -14.87 1.82 14.76
C PHE A 3 -15.73 0.75 14.09
N VAL A 4 -16.47 1.11 13.04
CA VAL A 4 -17.35 0.20 12.30
C VAL A 4 -17.02 0.34 10.82
N LEU A 5 -16.73 -0.79 10.17
CA LEU A 5 -16.62 -0.86 8.73
C LEU A 5 -18.02 -1.07 8.13
N ASP A 6 -18.40 -0.24 7.18
CA ASP A 6 -19.64 -0.40 6.44
C ASP A 6 -19.38 -0.87 5.01
N VAL A 7 -20.40 -1.46 4.39
CA VAL A 7 -20.30 -2.08 3.07
C VAL A 7 -20.08 -1.03 1.98
N GLU A 8 -20.79 0.11 2.05
CA GLU A 8 -20.75 1.16 1.03
C GLU A 8 -19.38 1.84 0.97
N ALA A 9 -18.78 2.13 2.14
CA ALA A 9 -17.44 2.73 2.23
C ALA A 9 -16.32 1.72 1.91
N THR A 10 -16.56 0.40 2.05
CA THR A 10 -15.54 -0.63 1.85
C THR A 10 -15.49 -1.17 0.45
N LEU A 11 -16.64 -1.35 -0.22
CA LEU A 11 -16.70 -1.84 -1.60
C LEU A 11 -16.46 -0.71 -2.61
N PRO A 12 -16.04 -1.04 -3.85
CA PRO A 12 -16.05 -0.08 -4.96
C PRO A 12 -17.41 0.58 -5.15
N ALA A 13 -17.45 1.76 -5.76
CA ALA A 13 -18.70 2.50 -6.00
C ALA A 13 -19.71 1.72 -6.88
N ASP A 14 -19.22 0.85 -7.77
CA ASP A 14 -20.03 -0.07 -8.56
C ASP A 14 -20.32 -1.41 -7.83
N GLY A 15 -20.07 -1.47 -6.54
CA GLY A 15 -20.33 -2.61 -5.67
C GLY A 15 -19.53 -3.84 -6.08
N THR A 16 -20.25 -4.89 -6.48
CA THR A 16 -19.69 -6.19 -6.91
C THR A 16 -19.84 -6.43 -8.42
N ALA A 17 -19.91 -5.36 -9.23
CA ALA A 17 -19.96 -5.47 -10.68
C ALA A 17 -18.68 -6.05 -11.28
N GLY A 18 -17.52 -5.76 -10.64
CA GLY A 18 -16.23 -6.35 -10.97
C GLY A 18 -15.89 -7.59 -10.14
N THR A 19 -14.81 -8.26 -10.51
CA THR A 19 -14.34 -9.47 -9.79
C THR A 19 -13.51 -9.07 -8.58
N LEU A 20 -14.07 -9.25 -7.37
CA LEU A 20 -13.42 -8.97 -6.10
C LEU A 20 -13.01 -10.26 -5.39
N VAL A 21 -11.74 -10.33 -4.99
CA VAL A 21 -11.18 -11.44 -4.23
C VAL A 21 -10.41 -10.95 -3.01
N GLY A 22 -10.27 -11.80 -2.03
CA GLY A 22 -9.57 -11.44 -0.80
C GLY A 22 -9.23 -12.65 0.05
N ARG A 23 -8.89 -12.39 1.30
CA ARG A 23 -8.63 -13.42 2.30
C ARG A 23 -9.45 -13.17 3.55
N VAL A 24 -9.92 -14.23 4.14
CA VAL A 24 -10.69 -14.22 5.38
C VAL A 24 -10.05 -15.21 6.34
N TRP A 25 -9.84 -14.81 7.60
CA TRP A 25 -9.57 -15.77 8.65
C TRP A 25 -10.84 -16.57 8.96
N ARG A 26 -10.75 -17.88 8.96
CA ARG A 26 -11.83 -18.82 9.33
C ARG A 26 -11.45 -19.52 10.63
N PRO A 27 -12.13 -19.21 11.76
CA PRO A 27 -11.85 -19.85 13.05
C PRO A 27 -12.10 -21.35 13.05
N ASP A 28 -13.10 -21.82 12.30
CA ASP A 28 -13.46 -23.24 12.17
C ASP A 28 -12.37 -24.11 11.54
N VAL A 29 -11.52 -23.50 10.68
CA VAL A 29 -10.34 -24.16 10.07
C VAL A 29 -9.02 -23.63 10.62
N GLN A 30 -9.06 -22.72 11.60
CA GLN A 30 -7.90 -22.09 12.25
C GLN A 30 -6.87 -21.50 11.26
N GLY A 31 -7.36 -20.88 10.19
CA GLY A 31 -6.48 -20.35 9.15
C GLY A 31 -7.17 -19.47 8.11
N PRO A 32 -6.36 -18.90 7.22
CA PRO A 32 -6.87 -18.07 6.14
C PRO A 32 -7.52 -18.91 5.05
N SER A 33 -8.53 -18.33 4.40
CA SER A 33 -9.14 -18.84 3.18
C SER A 33 -9.13 -17.79 2.10
N VAL A 34 -8.86 -18.19 0.86
CA VAL A 34 -9.06 -17.36 -0.32
C VAL A 34 -10.55 -17.24 -0.59
N VAL A 35 -11.03 -16.02 -0.78
CA VAL A 35 -12.47 -15.76 -0.95
C VAL A 35 -12.76 -14.93 -2.18
N ALA A 36 -13.97 -15.15 -2.74
CA ALA A 36 -14.58 -14.31 -3.76
C ALA A 36 -15.83 -13.62 -3.20
N VAL A 37 -16.03 -12.35 -3.56
CA VAL A 37 -17.25 -11.62 -3.25
C VAL A 37 -18.22 -11.79 -4.43
N ARG A 38 -19.47 -12.25 -4.15
CA ARG A 38 -20.52 -12.42 -5.16
C ARG A 38 -21.82 -11.86 -4.61
N ALA A 39 -22.34 -10.84 -5.26
CA ALA A 39 -23.46 -10.05 -4.76
C ALA A 39 -23.18 -9.55 -3.32
N ASP A 40 -23.97 -9.91 -2.35
CA ASP A 40 -23.85 -9.52 -0.94
C ASP A 40 -23.03 -10.49 -0.08
N SER A 41 -22.50 -11.56 -0.68
CA SER A 41 -21.99 -12.72 0.05
C SER A 41 -20.52 -13.03 -0.27
N VAL A 42 -19.83 -13.62 0.70
CA VAL A 42 -18.43 -14.03 0.61
C VAL A 42 -18.36 -15.56 0.54
N TYR A 43 -17.63 -16.06 -0.44
CA TYR A 43 -17.48 -17.47 -0.74
C TYR A 43 -16.02 -17.91 -0.57
N ASP A 44 -15.76 -18.91 0.24
CA ASP A 44 -14.46 -19.58 0.31
C ASP A 44 -14.24 -20.40 -0.96
N ILE A 45 -13.20 -20.08 -1.70
CA ILE A 45 -12.78 -20.73 -2.94
C ILE A 45 -11.42 -21.44 -2.80
N SER A 46 -10.95 -21.66 -1.57
CA SER A 46 -9.62 -22.24 -1.28
C SER A 46 -9.45 -23.66 -1.84
N ARG A 47 -10.54 -24.39 -2.11
CA ARG A 47 -10.46 -25.70 -2.79
C ARG A 47 -9.99 -25.59 -4.24
N SER A 48 -10.25 -24.44 -4.90
CA SER A 48 -9.78 -24.15 -6.25
C SER A 48 -8.44 -23.42 -6.23
N PHE A 49 -8.24 -22.54 -5.26
CA PHE A 49 -7.04 -21.72 -5.12
C PHE A 49 -6.63 -21.68 -3.65
N PRO A 50 -5.73 -22.59 -3.21
CA PRO A 50 -5.28 -22.65 -1.82
C PRO A 50 -4.68 -21.35 -1.30
N THR A 51 -4.03 -20.58 -2.19
CA THR A 51 -3.41 -19.30 -1.89
C THR A 51 -3.82 -18.22 -2.91
N MET A 52 -3.65 -16.96 -2.56
CA MET A 52 -3.79 -15.84 -3.50
C MET A 52 -2.73 -15.91 -4.61
N ARG A 53 -1.56 -16.48 -4.29
CA ARG A 53 -0.53 -16.78 -5.28
C ARG A 53 -1.07 -17.72 -6.35
N ASP A 54 -1.68 -18.85 -5.98
CA ASP A 54 -2.20 -19.83 -6.93
C ASP A 54 -3.29 -19.24 -7.83
N LEU A 55 -4.13 -18.37 -7.30
CA LEU A 55 -5.10 -17.63 -8.10
C LEU A 55 -4.41 -16.71 -9.11
N GLY A 56 -3.41 -15.93 -8.68
CA GLY A 56 -2.68 -14.98 -9.53
C GLY A 56 -1.89 -15.63 -10.67
N GLU A 57 -1.49 -16.89 -10.51
CA GLU A 57 -0.75 -17.65 -11.55
C GLU A 57 -1.67 -18.29 -12.60
N THR A 58 -2.99 -18.19 -12.47
CA THR A 58 -3.90 -18.67 -13.52
C THR A 58 -3.84 -17.78 -14.76
N GLY A 59 -4.07 -18.36 -15.93
CA GLY A 59 -4.00 -17.60 -17.19
C GLY A 59 -5.03 -16.47 -17.33
N ASP A 60 -6.18 -16.59 -16.65
CA ASP A 60 -7.21 -15.56 -16.51
C ASP A 60 -7.82 -15.67 -15.11
N PRO A 61 -7.30 -14.93 -14.12
CA PRO A 61 -7.77 -15.00 -12.75
C PRO A 61 -9.25 -14.64 -12.57
N ALA A 62 -9.77 -13.65 -13.29
CA ALA A 62 -11.16 -13.23 -13.17
C ALA A 62 -12.12 -14.32 -13.66
N SER A 63 -11.85 -14.90 -14.83
CA SER A 63 -12.63 -16.03 -15.37
C SER A 63 -12.51 -17.27 -14.48
N SER A 64 -11.33 -17.51 -13.92
CA SER A 64 -11.08 -18.62 -13.00
C SER A 64 -11.90 -18.49 -11.71
N VAL A 65 -11.99 -17.28 -11.14
CA VAL A 65 -12.85 -16.99 -9.98
C VAL A 65 -14.32 -17.17 -10.32
N ALA A 66 -14.77 -16.69 -11.49
CA ALA A 66 -16.16 -16.84 -11.91
C ALA A 66 -16.59 -18.32 -12.02
N ALA A 67 -15.68 -19.19 -12.48
CA ALA A 67 -15.90 -20.63 -12.64
C ALA A 67 -15.76 -21.41 -11.31
N ALA A 68 -15.03 -20.87 -10.33
CA ALA A 68 -14.74 -21.57 -9.08
C ALA A 68 -16.02 -21.82 -8.25
N ARG A 69 -16.18 -23.06 -7.78
CA ARG A 69 -17.21 -23.36 -6.77
C ARG A 69 -16.71 -22.87 -5.40
N GLY A 70 -17.59 -22.27 -4.62
CA GLY A 70 -17.26 -21.76 -3.30
C GLY A 70 -18.28 -22.16 -2.24
N GLU A 71 -17.83 -22.27 -1.00
CA GLU A 71 -18.65 -22.40 0.18
C GLU A 71 -19.04 -20.99 0.67
N ARG A 72 -20.34 -20.69 0.79
CA ARG A 72 -20.78 -19.41 1.36
C ARG A 72 -20.45 -19.35 2.85
N ILE A 73 -19.63 -18.40 3.27
CA ILE A 73 -19.17 -18.26 4.67
C ILE A 73 -19.79 -17.07 5.41
N GLY A 74 -20.53 -16.21 4.73
CA GLY A 74 -21.24 -15.09 5.34
C GLY A 74 -21.65 -14.03 4.30
N THR A 75 -22.29 -12.97 4.78
CA THR A 75 -22.47 -11.75 3.98
C THR A 75 -21.27 -10.84 4.14
N VAL A 76 -21.01 -9.96 3.16
CA VAL A 76 -19.98 -8.93 3.27
C VAL A 76 -20.18 -8.12 4.55
N ALA A 77 -21.40 -7.65 4.82
CA ALA A 77 -21.73 -6.91 6.03
C ALA A 77 -21.38 -7.67 7.33
N SER A 78 -21.70 -8.98 7.41
CA SER A 78 -21.44 -9.78 8.61
C SER A 78 -19.94 -9.97 8.88
N ILE A 79 -19.13 -10.05 7.83
CA ILE A 79 -17.67 -10.18 7.95
C ILE A 79 -17.04 -8.82 8.28
N LEU A 80 -17.48 -7.74 7.63
CA LEU A 80 -16.99 -6.39 7.91
C LEU A 80 -17.24 -5.96 9.35
N VAL A 81 -18.42 -6.23 9.90
CA VAL A 81 -18.75 -5.92 11.31
C VAL A 81 -17.79 -6.61 12.29
N ASN A 82 -17.28 -7.80 11.94
CA ASN A 82 -16.35 -8.57 12.77
C ASN A 82 -14.86 -8.34 12.41
N THR A 83 -14.57 -7.53 11.40
CA THR A 83 -13.20 -7.33 10.92
C THR A 83 -12.36 -6.41 11.82
N PRO A 84 -12.87 -5.29 12.40
CA PRO A 84 -12.09 -4.49 13.31
C PRO A 84 -11.49 -5.30 14.47
N GLU A 85 -10.21 -5.09 14.78
CA GLU A 85 -9.50 -5.83 15.84
C GLU A 85 -10.10 -5.56 17.22
N ILE A 86 -10.55 -4.34 17.45
CA ILE A 86 -11.22 -3.94 18.68
C ILE A 86 -12.61 -4.57 18.68
N GLU A 87 -12.94 -5.32 19.73
CA GLU A 87 -14.24 -6.01 19.92
C GLU A 87 -14.48 -7.18 18.93
N ARG A 88 -13.46 -7.71 18.26
CA ARG A 88 -13.57 -8.86 17.35
C ARG A 88 -14.00 -10.12 18.09
N ASP A 89 -15.06 -10.76 17.62
CA ASP A 89 -15.44 -12.11 18.03
C ASP A 89 -14.53 -13.14 17.33
N GLN A 90 -13.67 -13.78 18.10
CA GLN A 90 -12.70 -14.77 17.60
C GLN A 90 -13.35 -16.07 17.07
N ALA A 91 -14.66 -16.29 17.32
CA ALA A 91 -15.41 -17.42 16.81
C ALA A 91 -16.05 -17.16 15.43
N ARG A 92 -15.92 -15.94 14.90
CA ARG A 92 -16.51 -15.53 13.62
C ARG A 92 -15.43 -15.14 12.61
N PRO A 93 -15.68 -15.28 11.29
CA PRO A 93 -14.73 -14.87 10.26
C PRO A 93 -14.48 -13.35 10.24
N TRP A 94 -13.26 -12.93 9.80
CA TRP A 94 -12.87 -11.52 9.55
C TRP A 94 -11.93 -11.39 8.35
N LEU A 95 -11.89 -10.22 7.74
CA LEU A 95 -10.97 -9.94 6.61
C LEU A 95 -9.51 -9.91 7.06
N LEU A 96 -8.63 -10.34 6.17
CA LEU A 96 -7.18 -10.21 6.23
C LEU A 96 -6.69 -9.34 5.07
N ALA A 97 -5.38 -9.01 5.04
CA ALA A 97 -4.75 -8.50 3.83
C ALA A 97 -4.98 -9.49 2.67
N PRO A 98 -5.40 -9.00 1.47
CA PRO A 98 -5.81 -9.88 0.37
C PRO A 98 -4.65 -10.48 -0.43
N ILE A 99 -3.45 -10.51 0.13
CA ILE A 99 -2.23 -11.14 -0.42
C ILE A 99 -1.66 -12.14 0.58
N ASP A 100 -0.82 -13.07 0.12
CA ASP A 100 -0.15 -14.06 1.00
C ASP A 100 1.34 -14.25 0.69
N LEU A 101 1.69 -15.07 -0.29
CA LEU A 101 3.07 -15.46 -0.58
C LEU A 101 3.84 -14.40 -1.40
N GLN A 102 3.14 -13.42 -1.96
CA GLN A 102 3.73 -12.38 -2.79
C GLN A 102 4.77 -11.58 -2.01
N ALA A 103 5.91 -11.29 -2.65
CA ALA A 103 6.87 -10.32 -2.14
C ALA A 103 6.21 -8.93 -2.06
N ILE A 104 6.37 -8.23 -0.94
CA ILE A 104 5.79 -6.89 -0.78
C ILE A 104 6.85 -5.85 -1.12
N LYS A 105 6.67 -5.21 -2.27
CA LYS A 105 7.60 -4.23 -2.85
C LYS A 105 6.94 -2.86 -2.91
N ALA A 106 7.76 -1.81 -2.91
CA ALA A 106 7.29 -0.45 -3.13
C ALA A 106 8.22 0.29 -4.09
N ALA A 107 7.63 1.21 -4.85
CA ALA A 107 8.34 2.16 -5.71
C ALA A 107 8.40 3.51 -5.00
N GLY A 108 9.60 4.02 -4.74
CA GLY A 108 9.80 5.33 -4.13
C GLY A 108 9.85 6.45 -5.18
N VAL A 109 9.56 7.68 -4.71
CA VAL A 109 9.82 8.93 -5.44
C VAL A 109 9.20 9.00 -6.84
N THR A 110 8.02 8.42 -7.00
CA THR A 110 7.34 8.30 -8.31
C THR A 110 6.49 9.50 -8.70
N PHE A 111 6.45 10.56 -7.88
CA PHE A 111 5.76 11.82 -8.16
C PHE A 111 6.70 13.01 -7.95
N ALA A 112 6.58 14.06 -8.77
CA ALA A 112 7.40 15.26 -8.62
C ALA A 112 7.27 15.88 -7.21
N VAL A 113 6.07 15.90 -6.65
CA VAL A 113 5.82 16.42 -5.30
C VAL A 113 6.56 15.59 -4.24
N SER A 114 6.44 14.27 -4.27
CA SER A 114 7.13 13.39 -3.32
C SER A 114 8.65 13.44 -3.49
N LEU A 115 9.15 13.58 -4.71
CA LEU A 115 10.57 13.79 -4.98
C LEU A 115 11.11 15.05 -4.28
N ILE A 116 10.42 16.19 -4.43
CA ILE A 116 10.80 17.43 -3.78
C ILE A 116 10.80 17.28 -2.26
N GLU A 117 9.77 16.66 -1.69
CA GLU A 117 9.70 16.41 -0.24
C GLU A 117 10.86 15.54 0.26
N ARG A 118 11.22 14.48 -0.46
CA ARG A 118 12.38 13.64 -0.11
C ARG A 118 13.70 14.40 -0.13
N VAL A 119 13.89 15.28 -1.11
CA VAL A 119 15.08 16.17 -1.15
C VAL A 119 15.09 17.12 0.06
N ILE A 120 13.93 17.67 0.46
CA ILE A 120 13.80 18.53 1.63
C ILE A 120 14.13 17.73 2.91
N GLU A 121 13.58 16.54 3.08
CA GLU A 121 13.85 15.66 4.23
C GLU A 121 15.33 15.30 4.37
N GLU A 122 15.99 14.99 3.24
CA GLU A 122 17.43 14.71 3.19
C GLU A 122 18.25 15.93 3.63
N GLN A 123 17.98 17.11 3.07
CA GLN A 123 18.69 18.33 3.43
C GLN A 123 18.40 18.81 4.87
N ALA A 124 17.19 18.56 5.35
CA ALA A 124 16.81 18.78 6.75
C ALA A 124 17.39 17.73 7.71
N CYS A 125 18.04 16.67 7.20
CA CYS A 125 18.54 15.53 7.98
C CYS A 125 17.49 14.87 8.86
N GLY A 126 16.23 14.79 8.38
CA GLY A 126 15.09 14.22 9.11
C GLY A 126 14.61 15.08 10.29
N GLN A 127 14.93 16.37 10.31
CA GLN A 127 14.54 17.32 11.36
C GLN A 127 13.42 18.22 10.83
N PRO A 128 12.16 18.06 11.31
CA PRO A 128 11.02 18.79 10.76
C PRO A 128 11.15 20.32 10.90
N GLU A 129 11.73 20.80 12.00
CA GLU A 129 11.95 22.22 12.25
C GLU A 129 12.89 22.90 11.22
N ARG A 130 13.70 22.14 10.50
CA ARG A 130 14.57 22.61 9.43
C ARG A 130 13.90 22.59 8.06
N ALA A 131 12.89 21.75 7.88
CA ALA A 131 12.26 21.51 6.59
C ALA A 131 11.65 22.79 5.99
N ALA A 132 11.04 23.64 6.79
CA ALA A 132 10.44 24.89 6.32
C ALA A 132 11.48 25.88 5.72
N ALA A 133 12.66 25.97 6.32
CA ALA A 133 13.73 26.81 5.80
C ALA A 133 14.32 26.28 4.49
N VAL A 134 14.53 24.96 4.41
CA VAL A 134 15.07 24.28 3.24
C VAL A 134 14.08 24.27 2.07
N ARG A 135 12.79 24.19 2.32
CA ARG A 135 11.73 24.09 1.30
C ARG A 135 11.82 25.18 0.24
N ASN A 136 11.89 26.44 0.65
CA ASN A 136 11.96 27.57 -0.28
C ASN A 136 13.19 27.50 -1.18
N GLU A 137 14.32 27.04 -0.66
CA GLU A 137 15.57 26.91 -1.43
C GLU A 137 15.48 25.78 -2.47
N VAL A 138 14.95 24.62 -2.05
CA VAL A 138 14.77 23.45 -2.93
C VAL A 138 13.74 23.76 -4.03
N GLU A 139 12.57 24.30 -3.68
CA GLU A 139 11.54 24.66 -4.66
C GLU A 139 12.02 25.67 -5.67
N ALA A 140 12.77 26.69 -5.23
CA ALA A 140 13.36 27.69 -6.14
C ALA A 140 14.42 27.10 -7.06
N ALA A 141 15.17 26.08 -6.58
CA ALA A 141 16.24 25.47 -7.35
C ALA A 141 15.76 24.44 -8.39
N ILE A 142 14.75 23.63 -8.05
CA ILE A 142 14.37 22.45 -8.84
C ILE A 142 12.86 22.30 -9.08
N GLY A 143 11.98 22.95 -8.29
CA GLY A 143 10.55 22.67 -8.29
C GLY A 143 9.87 22.71 -9.67
N GLY A 144 10.06 23.81 -10.42
CA GLY A 144 9.46 23.95 -11.76
C GLY A 144 10.15 23.14 -12.87
N ALA A 145 11.35 22.59 -12.61
CA ALA A 145 12.12 21.85 -13.60
C ALA A 145 11.78 20.34 -13.64
N ILE A 146 11.11 19.84 -12.62
CA ILE A 146 10.81 18.40 -12.45
C ILE A 146 9.42 18.05 -12.95
N GLU A 147 8.47 18.97 -12.90
CA GLU A 147 7.08 18.71 -13.27
C GLU A 147 6.95 18.31 -14.74
N GLY A 148 6.31 17.14 -15.00
CA GLY A 148 6.15 16.62 -16.36
C GLY A 148 7.40 16.05 -17.01
N LEU A 149 8.54 16.00 -16.29
CA LEU A 149 9.77 15.42 -16.79
C LEU A 149 9.65 13.88 -16.83
N VAL A 150 10.01 13.30 -17.97
CA VAL A 150 10.07 11.84 -18.11
C VAL A 150 11.41 11.35 -17.58
N PRO A 151 11.44 10.51 -16.54
CA PRO A 151 12.68 9.96 -15.98
C PRO A 151 13.53 9.23 -17.03
N GLY A 152 14.85 9.39 -16.98
CA GLY A 152 15.78 8.79 -17.94
C GLY A 152 15.78 9.42 -19.33
N SER A 153 14.91 10.40 -19.62
CA SER A 153 14.89 11.10 -20.91
C SER A 153 16.14 11.99 -21.10
N PRO A 154 16.47 12.37 -22.36
CA PRO A 154 17.56 13.31 -22.62
C PRO A 154 17.43 14.62 -21.82
N GLN A 155 16.20 15.12 -21.63
CA GLN A 155 15.91 16.31 -20.84
C GLN A 155 16.22 16.09 -19.35
N ALA A 156 15.83 14.92 -18.80
CA ALA A 156 16.15 14.54 -17.43
C ALA A 156 17.67 14.43 -17.21
N MET A 157 18.39 13.84 -18.16
CA MET A 157 19.85 13.70 -18.08
C MET A 157 20.57 15.07 -18.20
N GLU A 158 20.05 15.99 -18.98
CA GLU A 158 20.58 17.36 -19.04
C GLU A 158 20.34 18.11 -17.71
N LEU A 159 19.13 17.97 -17.13
CA LEU A 159 18.85 18.54 -15.80
C LEU A 159 19.76 17.94 -14.73
N LYS A 160 19.97 16.63 -14.74
CA LYS A 160 20.92 15.93 -13.86
C LYS A 160 22.31 16.58 -13.94
N ARG A 161 22.83 16.75 -15.15
CA ARG A 161 24.16 17.35 -15.39
C ARG A 161 24.26 18.78 -14.83
N LEU A 162 23.21 19.59 -15.02
CA LEU A 162 23.16 20.96 -14.51
C LEU A 162 23.11 21.00 -12.97
N LEU A 163 22.31 20.13 -12.34
CA LEU A 163 22.20 20.06 -10.87
C LEU A 163 23.50 19.56 -10.24
N GLN A 164 24.15 18.56 -10.85
CA GLN A 164 25.47 18.09 -10.41
C GLN A 164 26.52 19.19 -10.46
N ALA A 165 26.57 19.96 -11.55
CA ALA A 165 27.50 21.09 -11.69
C ALA A 165 27.31 22.20 -10.64
N LYS A 166 26.06 22.32 -10.10
CA LYS A 166 25.72 23.26 -9.03
C LYS A 166 25.87 22.68 -7.62
N GLY A 167 26.22 21.39 -7.48
CA GLY A 167 26.28 20.72 -6.19
C GLY A 167 24.90 20.47 -5.54
N LEU A 168 23.83 20.46 -6.34
CA LEU A 168 22.44 20.29 -5.90
C LEU A 168 21.88 18.88 -6.15
N TRP A 169 22.74 17.93 -6.58
CA TRP A 169 22.30 16.55 -6.83
C TRP A 169 22.12 15.77 -5.53
N SER A 170 21.02 15.03 -5.44
CA SER A 170 20.69 14.17 -4.30
C SER A 170 20.43 12.74 -4.76
N GLN A 171 20.51 11.77 -3.85
CA GLN A 171 20.18 10.38 -4.12
C GLN A 171 18.71 10.20 -4.55
N TYR A 172 17.79 11.03 -4.05
CA TYR A 172 16.38 10.98 -4.43
C TYR A 172 16.15 11.55 -5.84
N LEU A 173 16.93 12.53 -6.26
CA LEU A 173 16.95 12.99 -7.66
C LEU A 173 17.45 11.89 -8.60
N GLU A 174 18.41 11.08 -8.15
CA GLU A 174 18.92 9.95 -8.96
C GLU A 174 17.81 8.97 -9.34
N VAL A 175 16.97 8.56 -8.39
CA VAL A 175 15.89 7.60 -8.64
C VAL A 175 14.61 8.26 -9.16
N GLY A 176 14.38 9.53 -8.83
CA GLY A 176 13.19 10.27 -9.26
C GLY A 176 13.21 10.65 -10.74
N ILE A 177 14.34 11.13 -11.24
CA ILE A 177 14.50 11.58 -12.64
C ILE A 177 15.56 10.82 -13.44
N GLY A 178 16.40 10.01 -12.80
CA GLY A 178 17.37 9.13 -13.45
C GLY A 178 16.72 8.00 -14.25
N PRO A 179 17.53 7.14 -14.89
CA PRO A 179 17.00 6.02 -15.68
C PRO A 179 16.35 4.93 -14.83
N ASP A 180 16.90 4.65 -13.66
CA ASP A 180 16.49 3.52 -12.80
C ASP A 180 15.51 3.98 -11.72
N ALA A 181 14.43 3.25 -11.52
CA ALA A 181 13.47 3.54 -10.44
C ALA A 181 13.96 3.01 -9.09
N GLU A 182 13.56 3.64 -7.99
CA GLU A 182 13.69 3.07 -6.68
C GLU A 182 12.64 1.96 -6.49
N ILE A 183 13.08 0.71 -6.40
CA ILE A 183 12.23 -0.43 -6.02
C ILE A 183 12.84 -1.11 -4.79
N PHE A 184 12.12 -1.11 -3.69
CA PHE A 184 12.61 -1.67 -2.43
C PHE A 184 11.65 -2.71 -1.83
N THR A 185 12.14 -3.49 -0.87
CA THR A 185 11.28 -4.40 -0.08
C THR A 185 10.61 -3.61 1.02
N LYS A 186 9.28 -3.49 0.95
CA LYS A 186 8.49 -2.78 1.95
C LYS A 186 8.27 -3.61 3.20
N ALA A 187 7.94 -4.90 3.01
CA ALA A 187 7.65 -5.82 4.11
C ALA A 187 7.80 -7.27 3.64
N GLN A 188 7.70 -8.21 4.58
CA GLN A 188 7.81 -9.64 4.31
C GLN A 188 6.48 -10.22 3.79
N PRO A 189 6.50 -11.32 3.00
CA PRO A 189 5.29 -12.08 2.69
C PRO A 189 4.49 -12.42 3.96
N MET A 190 3.18 -12.32 3.93
CA MET A 190 2.26 -12.57 5.05
C MET A 190 2.27 -11.52 6.18
N SER A 191 3.14 -10.50 6.16
CA SER A 191 3.24 -9.51 7.25
C SER A 191 2.28 -8.33 7.13
N ALA A 192 1.71 -8.10 5.92
CA ALA A 192 0.75 -7.01 5.73
C ALA A 192 -0.52 -7.22 6.55
N VAL A 193 -1.03 -6.14 7.14
CA VAL A 193 -2.33 -6.11 7.82
C VAL A 193 -3.44 -5.71 6.85
N GLY A 194 -4.67 -6.16 7.09
CA GLY A 194 -5.84 -5.84 6.27
C GLY A 194 -6.60 -4.60 6.76
N THR A 195 -7.73 -4.30 6.10
CA THR A 195 -8.66 -3.29 6.59
C THR A 195 -9.16 -3.67 7.99
N GLY A 196 -9.42 -2.68 8.84
CA GLY A 196 -9.90 -2.92 10.21
C GLY A 196 -8.82 -3.29 11.22
N ALA A 197 -7.58 -3.51 10.77
CA ALA A 197 -6.45 -3.82 11.64
C ALA A 197 -5.72 -2.55 12.11
N SER A 198 -4.94 -2.70 13.17
CA SER A 198 -4.02 -1.66 13.65
C SER A 198 -2.82 -1.52 12.70
N ILE A 199 -2.46 -0.28 12.33
CA ILE A 199 -1.20 0.02 11.65
C ILE A 199 -0.16 0.49 12.65
N GLY A 200 1.06 -0.08 12.54
CA GLY A 200 2.16 0.17 13.46
C GLY A 200 3.07 1.31 12.99
N VAL A 201 3.26 2.30 13.85
CA VAL A 201 4.27 3.35 13.70
C VAL A 201 5.39 3.08 14.69
N LEU A 202 6.65 3.13 14.26
CA LEU A 202 7.80 2.94 15.17
C LEU A 202 7.76 3.96 16.31
N ALA A 203 7.71 3.50 17.55
CA ALA A 203 7.53 4.34 18.73
C ALA A 203 8.60 5.44 18.90
N ALA A 204 9.78 5.27 18.29
CA ALA A 204 10.84 6.26 18.31
C ALA A 204 10.72 7.35 17.24
N SER A 205 9.79 7.21 16.31
CA SER A 205 9.56 8.21 15.26
C SER A 205 8.71 9.35 15.77
N THR A 206 9.13 10.58 15.50
CA THR A 206 8.45 11.82 15.85
C THR A 206 7.97 12.60 14.63
N TRP A 207 8.29 12.13 13.43
CA TRP A 207 7.86 12.74 12.17
C TRP A 207 7.52 11.65 11.17
N ASN A 208 6.25 11.32 11.08
CA ASN A 208 5.74 10.20 10.29
C ASN A 208 4.37 10.55 9.68
N ASN A 209 3.99 9.85 8.62
CA ASN A 209 2.73 10.08 7.93
C ASN A 209 2.22 8.82 7.22
N PRO A 210 0.93 8.76 6.85
CA PRO A 210 0.43 7.75 5.94
C PRO A 210 0.87 8.07 4.50
N GLU A 211 1.10 7.02 3.72
CA GLU A 211 1.28 7.12 2.27
C GLU A 211 0.16 6.34 1.59
N PRO A 212 -0.90 7.03 1.10
CA PRO A 212 -2.01 6.40 0.38
C PRO A 212 -1.58 6.02 -1.03
N GLU A 213 -1.68 4.72 -1.35
CA GLU A 213 -1.18 4.18 -2.61
C GLU A 213 -2.12 3.17 -3.26
N ILE A 214 -1.98 3.00 -4.55
CA ILE A 214 -2.45 1.80 -5.24
C ILE A 214 -1.36 0.74 -5.19
N VAL A 215 -1.77 -0.50 -4.94
CA VAL A 215 -0.92 -1.69 -4.93
C VAL A 215 -1.31 -2.58 -6.09
N LEU A 216 -0.39 -2.81 -7.02
CA LEU A 216 -0.56 -3.78 -8.09
C LEU A 216 -0.28 -5.18 -7.58
N VAL A 217 -1.09 -6.15 -8.01
CA VAL A 217 -0.81 -7.57 -7.81
C VAL A 217 -0.24 -8.13 -9.11
N VAL A 218 0.98 -8.63 -9.02
CA VAL A 218 1.78 -9.07 -10.16
C VAL A 218 2.12 -10.55 -9.98
N ASN A 219 1.90 -11.37 -10.99
CA ASN A 219 2.25 -12.78 -10.95
C ASN A 219 3.76 -13.03 -11.22
N SER A 220 4.20 -14.27 -11.12
CA SER A 220 5.62 -14.66 -11.31
C SER A 220 6.18 -14.35 -12.69
N HIS A 221 5.32 -14.12 -13.68
CA HIS A 221 5.69 -13.78 -15.07
C HIS A 221 5.70 -12.28 -15.35
N GLY A 222 5.48 -11.43 -14.32
CA GLY A 222 5.41 -9.97 -14.49
C GLY A 222 4.08 -9.46 -15.04
N LEU A 223 3.04 -10.30 -15.08
CA LEU A 223 1.72 -9.88 -15.51
C LEU A 223 0.94 -9.27 -14.33
N ILE A 224 0.41 -8.08 -14.54
CA ILE A 224 -0.46 -7.42 -13.56
C ILE A 224 -1.84 -8.09 -13.63
N VAL A 225 -2.30 -8.68 -12.55
CA VAL A 225 -3.57 -9.43 -12.51
C VAL A 225 -4.71 -8.63 -11.87
N GLY A 226 -4.39 -7.55 -11.18
CA GLY A 226 -5.37 -6.68 -10.52
C GLY A 226 -4.70 -5.65 -9.63
N ALA A 227 -5.51 -4.91 -8.89
CA ALA A 227 -5.03 -3.89 -7.97
C ALA A 227 -5.86 -3.83 -6.68
N THR A 228 -5.30 -3.21 -5.66
CA THR A 228 -5.91 -2.92 -4.37
C THR A 228 -5.35 -1.62 -3.80
N LEU A 229 -5.77 -1.22 -2.60
CA LEU A 229 -5.23 -0.07 -1.89
C LEU A 229 -4.15 -0.49 -0.89
N GLY A 230 -3.25 0.44 -0.57
CA GLY A 230 -2.26 0.26 0.47
C GLY A 230 -1.95 1.53 1.25
N ASN A 231 -1.42 1.34 2.46
CA ASN A 231 -0.78 2.37 3.25
C ASN A 231 0.68 1.95 3.48
N ASP A 232 1.61 2.66 2.86
CA ASP A 232 3.03 2.57 3.12
C ASP A 232 3.39 3.54 4.24
N VAL A 233 3.25 3.12 5.51
CA VAL A 233 3.57 3.99 6.65
C VAL A 233 5.00 4.51 6.52
N ASN A 234 5.13 5.84 6.54
CA ASN A 234 6.38 6.56 6.30
C ASN A 234 6.95 7.16 7.58
N LEU A 235 8.25 7.01 7.80
CA LEU A 235 8.99 7.56 8.93
C LEU A 235 10.02 8.58 8.42
N ARG A 236 9.56 9.83 8.18
CA ARG A 236 10.33 10.91 7.55
C ARG A 236 11.60 11.26 8.32
N ASP A 237 11.56 11.18 9.64
CA ASP A 237 12.72 11.42 10.51
C ASP A 237 13.80 10.35 10.37
N LEU A 238 13.45 9.10 10.04
CA LEU A 238 14.43 8.04 9.81
C LEU A 238 14.97 8.09 8.37
N GLU A 239 14.07 8.16 7.39
CA GLU A 239 14.43 8.15 5.97
C GLU A 239 15.25 9.40 5.60
N GLY A 240 14.90 10.57 6.13
CA GLY A 240 15.63 11.82 5.91
C GLY A 240 17.03 11.83 6.52
N ARG A 241 17.32 10.97 7.52
CA ARG A 241 18.67 10.86 8.08
C ARG A 241 19.63 10.09 7.19
N SER A 242 19.15 9.00 6.58
CA SER A 242 19.98 8.17 5.70
C SER A 242 19.13 7.12 4.96
N ALA A 243 19.35 6.98 3.66
CA ALA A 243 18.78 5.88 2.87
C ALA A 243 19.18 4.49 3.39
N LEU A 244 20.29 4.37 4.13
CA LEU A 244 20.72 3.11 4.76
C LEU A 244 19.83 2.69 5.93
N LEU A 245 18.93 3.57 6.38
CA LEU A 245 17.93 3.26 7.42
C LEU A 245 16.59 2.81 6.84
N LEU A 246 16.47 2.66 5.53
CA LEU A 246 15.22 2.31 4.86
C LEU A 246 14.58 1.03 5.44
N GLY A 247 15.34 -0.04 5.65
CA GLY A 247 14.81 -1.27 6.28
C GLY A 247 14.25 -1.05 7.68
N LYS A 248 14.89 -0.17 8.48
CA LYS A 248 14.38 0.21 9.80
C LYS A 248 13.13 1.09 9.72
N ALA A 249 13.03 1.92 8.71
CA ALA A 249 11.89 2.81 8.50
C ALA A 249 10.66 2.04 8.01
N LYS A 250 10.82 1.05 7.13
CA LYS A 250 9.74 0.42 6.37
C LYS A 250 9.24 -0.91 6.94
N ASP A 251 10.14 -1.81 7.40
CA ASP A 251 9.79 -3.18 7.82
C ASP A 251 9.51 -3.26 9.33
N ASN A 252 8.50 -2.52 9.80
CA ASN A 252 8.04 -2.57 11.18
C ASN A 252 6.74 -3.40 11.30
N ASN A 253 6.46 -3.96 12.48
CA ASN A 253 5.22 -4.68 12.73
C ASN A 253 3.99 -3.78 12.45
N GLY A 254 3.11 -4.25 11.57
CA GLY A 254 1.90 -3.52 11.17
C GLY A 254 2.11 -2.29 10.29
N SER A 255 3.34 -1.95 9.85
CA SER A 255 3.62 -0.73 9.07
C SER A 255 3.20 -0.81 7.59
N THR A 256 2.58 -1.90 7.19
CA THR A 256 2.10 -2.12 5.82
C THR A 256 0.66 -2.60 5.86
N ALA A 257 -0.28 -1.76 5.40
CA ALA A 257 -1.67 -2.19 5.24
C ALA A 257 -2.01 -2.36 3.76
N ILE A 258 -2.73 -3.44 3.43
CA ILE A 258 -3.20 -3.74 2.07
C ILE A 258 -4.65 -4.21 2.13
N GLY A 259 -5.51 -3.67 1.29
CA GLY A 259 -6.92 -4.08 1.24
C GLY A 259 -7.87 -3.04 0.62
N PRO A 260 -9.18 -3.22 0.78
CA PRO A 260 -9.85 -4.34 1.47
C PRO A 260 -9.88 -5.64 0.66
N PHE A 261 -10.03 -5.55 -0.67
CA PHE A 261 -10.06 -6.64 -1.64
C PHE A 261 -9.12 -6.33 -2.80
N ILE A 262 -8.65 -7.35 -3.51
CA ILE A 262 -8.08 -7.18 -4.84
C ILE A 262 -9.24 -7.14 -5.83
N ARG A 263 -9.29 -6.10 -6.66
CA ARG A 263 -10.11 -6.09 -7.87
C ARG A 263 -9.26 -6.64 -9.00
N LEU A 264 -9.64 -7.80 -9.51
CA LEU A 264 -8.97 -8.43 -10.65
C LEU A 264 -9.29 -7.67 -11.93
N PHE A 265 -8.37 -7.67 -12.87
CA PHE A 265 -8.62 -7.10 -14.20
C PHE A 265 -9.62 -7.95 -14.94
N ASP A 266 -10.67 -7.30 -15.44
CA ASP A 266 -11.74 -7.87 -16.24
C ASP A 266 -12.32 -6.78 -17.18
N ARG A 267 -13.52 -6.98 -17.73
CA ARG A 267 -14.15 -6.00 -18.60
C ARG A 267 -14.59 -4.71 -17.91
N THR A 268 -14.63 -4.69 -16.57
CA THR A 268 -15.08 -3.56 -15.76
C THR A 268 -13.93 -2.78 -15.10
N PHE A 269 -12.72 -3.35 -15.11
CA PHE A 269 -11.55 -2.77 -14.47
C PHE A 269 -10.25 -3.22 -15.16
N SER A 270 -9.39 -2.28 -15.47
CA SER A 270 -8.15 -2.47 -16.25
C SER A 270 -7.00 -1.64 -15.68
N LEU A 271 -5.80 -1.82 -16.25
CA LEU A 271 -4.64 -0.98 -15.92
C LEU A 271 -4.86 0.50 -16.27
N ASP A 272 -5.72 0.78 -17.26
CA ASP A 272 -6.04 2.16 -17.62
C ASP A 272 -6.88 2.86 -16.54
N ASP A 273 -7.79 2.14 -15.89
CA ASP A 273 -8.50 2.64 -14.70
C ASP A 273 -7.51 2.96 -13.56
N VAL A 274 -6.47 2.15 -13.37
CA VAL A 274 -5.39 2.44 -12.39
C VAL A 274 -4.65 3.71 -12.76
N ARG A 275 -4.26 3.91 -14.02
CA ARG A 275 -3.55 5.11 -14.49
C ARG A 275 -4.30 6.41 -14.23
N HIS A 276 -5.62 6.35 -14.22
CA HIS A 276 -6.50 7.51 -14.04
C HIS A 276 -7.11 7.59 -12.62
N ALA A 277 -6.77 6.67 -11.73
CA ALA A 277 -7.32 6.63 -10.39
C ALA A 277 -6.92 7.85 -9.57
N GLU A 278 -7.87 8.35 -8.79
CA GLU A 278 -7.67 9.34 -7.74
C GLU A 278 -7.85 8.64 -6.38
N VAL A 279 -6.77 8.58 -5.61
CA VAL A 279 -6.77 8.02 -4.26
C VAL A 279 -7.00 9.15 -3.28
N THR A 280 -8.00 9.04 -2.42
CA THR A 280 -8.27 9.98 -1.32
C THR A 280 -7.72 9.44 -0.01
N LEU A 281 -7.28 10.35 0.84
CA LEU A 281 -6.86 10.09 2.21
C LEU A 281 -7.68 10.93 3.15
N LEU A 282 -8.08 10.33 4.27
CA LEU A 282 -8.64 11.02 5.43
C LEU A 282 -7.97 10.47 6.68
N VAL A 283 -7.41 11.38 7.50
CA VAL A 283 -6.95 11.05 8.86
C VAL A 283 -7.83 11.79 9.86
N GLU A 284 -8.39 11.04 10.81
CA GLU A 284 -9.26 11.57 11.87
C GLU A 284 -8.68 11.19 13.23
N GLY A 285 -8.41 12.22 14.06
CA GLY A 285 -7.94 12.04 15.44
C GLY A 285 -9.07 12.12 16.46
N GLU A 286 -8.91 11.44 17.60
CA GLU A 286 -9.90 11.48 18.71
C GLU A 286 -10.14 12.89 19.26
N ASN A 287 -9.20 13.81 19.08
CA ASN A 287 -9.28 15.23 19.49
C ASN A 287 -10.02 16.12 18.46
N GLY A 288 -10.65 15.54 17.43
CA GLY A 288 -11.32 16.27 16.36
C GLY A 288 -10.37 16.74 15.25
N PHE A 289 -9.11 16.34 15.28
CA PHE A 289 -8.18 16.59 14.17
C PHE A 289 -8.68 15.92 12.89
N ARG A 290 -8.53 16.61 11.75
CA ARG A 290 -8.88 16.11 10.44
C ARG A 290 -7.87 16.57 9.40
N LEU A 291 -7.33 15.65 8.65
CA LEU A 291 -6.44 15.91 7.52
C LEU A 291 -6.97 15.17 6.29
N GLU A 292 -7.10 15.88 5.20
CA GLU A 292 -7.51 15.32 3.90
C GLU A 292 -6.36 15.39 2.90
N GLY A 293 -6.25 14.39 2.05
CA GLY A 293 -5.24 14.32 1.00
C GLY A 293 -5.74 13.60 -0.24
N LYS A 294 -5.00 13.80 -1.32
CA LYS A 294 -5.27 13.16 -2.62
C LYS A 294 -3.97 12.76 -3.29
N SER A 295 -4.01 11.63 -4.01
CA SER A 295 -2.95 11.16 -4.89
C SER A 295 -3.56 10.78 -6.24
N ALA A 296 -3.26 11.56 -7.28
CA ALA A 296 -3.78 11.33 -8.63
C ALA A 296 -2.75 10.55 -9.46
N LEU A 297 -3.04 9.29 -9.79
CA LEU A 297 -2.12 8.41 -10.53
C LEU A 297 -1.78 8.94 -11.93
N ALA A 298 -2.62 9.78 -12.52
CA ALA A 298 -2.32 10.45 -13.79
C ALA A 298 -1.09 11.40 -13.73
N ARG A 299 -0.62 11.73 -12.52
CA ARG A 299 0.58 12.56 -12.29
C ARG A 299 1.83 11.74 -11.93
N ILE A 300 1.74 10.41 -11.98
CA ILE A 300 2.89 9.54 -11.74
C ILE A 300 3.95 9.77 -12.82
N SER A 301 5.21 9.88 -12.44
CA SER A 301 6.31 10.16 -13.37
C SER A 301 6.74 8.92 -14.18
N ARG A 302 6.46 7.73 -13.68
CA ARG A 302 6.74 6.46 -14.34
C ARG A 302 5.45 5.66 -14.49
N ASP A 303 5.16 5.18 -15.71
CA ASP A 303 3.98 4.33 -15.93
C ASP A 303 4.02 3.08 -15.02
N PRO A 304 2.88 2.64 -14.46
CA PRO A 304 2.82 1.43 -13.63
C PRO A 304 3.43 0.19 -14.26
N MET A 305 3.31 0.00 -15.59
CA MET A 305 3.94 -1.11 -16.30
C MET A 305 5.48 -0.96 -16.33
N ALA A 306 6.00 0.26 -16.44
CA ALA A 306 7.44 0.51 -16.38
C ALA A 306 7.99 0.14 -14.99
N LEU A 307 7.30 0.49 -13.91
CA LEU A 307 7.68 0.11 -12.54
C LEU A 307 7.66 -1.42 -12.35
N VAL A 308 6.68 -2.12 -12.93
CA VAL A 308 6.66 -3.59 -12.90
C VAL A 308 7.85 -4.17 -13.66
N THR A 309 8.21 -3.60 -14.81
CA THR A 309 9.37 -4.05 -15.61
C THR A 309 10.70 -3.84 -14.87
N GLU A 310 10.82 -2.75 -14.09
CA GLU A 310 11.99 -2.52 -13.22
C GLU A 310 12.03 -3.52 -12.04
N MET A 311 10.84 -3.87 -11.49
CA MET A 311 10.75 -4.79 -10.35
C MET A 311 11.06 -6.23 -10.73
N ILE A 312 10.50 -6.74 -11.83
CA ILE A 312 10.54 -8.17 -12.19
C ILE A 312 11.02 -8.38 -13.63
N GLY A 313 12.00 -9.25 -13.80
CA GLY A 313 12.60 -9.54 -15.10
C GLY A 313 13.73 -10.55 -14.97
N PRO A 314 14.62 -10.65 -15.96
CA PRO A 314 15.71 -11.65 -15.94
C PRO A 314 16.66 -11.52 -14.74
N HIS A 315 16.79 -10.31 -14.18
CA HIS A 315 17.72 -10.01 -13.07
C HIS A 315 17.05 -10.06 -11.70
N HIS A 316 15.72 -9.87 -11.64
CA HIS A 316 14.93 -9.84 -10.41
C HIS A 316 13.72 -10.75 -10.57
N GLN A 317 13.66 -11.82 -9.78
CA GLN A 317 12.66 -12.89 -9.93
C GLN A 317 11.89 -13.10 -8.63
N TYR A 318 10.58 -13.24 -8.75
CA TYR A 318 9.65 -13.47 -7.64
C TYR A 318 8.73 -14.64 -8.00
N PRO A 319 9.11 -15.90 -7.64
CA PRO A 319 8.37 -17.12 -8.04
C PRO A 319 6.93 -17.18 -7.54
N ASP A 320 6.64 -16.43 -6.48
CA ASP A 320 5.29 -16.32 -5.90
C ASP A 320 4.60 -15.00 -6.26
N GLY A 321 5.15 -14.27 -7.24
CA GLY A 321 4.67 -12.95 -7.62
C GLY A 321 5.02 -11.86 -6.60
N ALA A 322 4.47 -10.67 -6.81
CA ALA A 322 4.70 -9.51 -5.95
C ALA A 322 3.44 -8.65 -5.80
N ALA A 323 3.36 -7.95 -4.69
CA ALA A 323 2.48 -6.81 -4.48
C ALA A 323 3.33 -5.55 -4.55
N LEU A 324 3.09 -4.69 -5.54
CA LEU A 324 3.89 -3.48 -5.79
C LEU A 324 3.10 -2.22 -5.46
N PHE A 325 3.52 -1.51 -4.43
CA PHE A 325 3.08 -0.15 -4.13
C PHE A 325 3.65 0.81 -5.18
N LEU A 326 2.80 1.69 -5.73
CA LEU A 326 3.17 2.56 -6.85
C LEU A 326 3.76 3.91 -6.41
N GLY A 327 3.84 4.17 -5.12
CA GLY A 327 4.18 5.48 -4.57
C GLY A 327 2.98 6.40 -4.43
N THR A 328 3.20 7.52 -3.74
CA THR A 328 2.19 8.53 -3.45
C THR A 328 2.64 9.93 -3.84
N MET A 329 1.70 10.79 -4.23
CA MET A 329 1.96 12.23 -4.29
C MET A 329 1.62 12.96 -2.98
N PHE A 330 1.05 12.26 -1.99
CA PHE A 330 0.67 12.84 -0.73
C PHE A 330 1.88 12.95 0.21
N ALA A 331 2.21 14.18 0.58
CA ALA A 331 3.21 14.49 1.59
C ALA A 331 2.68 15.66 2.44
N PRO A 332 2.14 15.40 3.66
CA PRO A 332 1.56 16.45 4.46
C PRO A 332 2.61 17.47 4.90
N VAL A 333 2.30 18.73 4.68
CA VAL A 333 3.12 19.88 5.09
C VAL A 333 2.49 20.64 6.25
N GLU A 334 1.23 20.34 6.57
CA GLU A 334 0.49 20.96 7.66
C GLU A 334 1.09 20.53 9.01
N ASP A 335 1.22 21.52 9.91
CA ASP A 335 1.58 21.24 11.29
C ASP A 335 0.38 20.65 12.06
N ARG A 336 0.64 19.67 12.93
CA ARG A 336 -0.41 19.09 13.76
C ARG A 336 -0.42 19.65 15.17
N ASP A 337 0.72 19.66 15.86
CA ASP A 337 0.81 19.99 17.29
C ASP A 337 1.57 21.28 17.53
N VAL A 338 2.73 21.42 16.91
CA VAL A 338 3.64 22.53 17.13
C VAL A 338 3.99 23.17 15.79
N PRO A 339 3.86 24.50 15.65
CA PRO A 339 4.24 25.19 14.42
C PRO A 339 5.68 24.87 13.99
N GLY A 340 5.84 24.51 12.72
CA GLY A 340 7.13 24.16 12.11
C GLY A 340 7.60 22.72 12.33
N GLN A 341 6.79 21.86 12.96
CA GLN A 341 7.14 20.44 13.16
C GLN A 341 6.43 19.48 12.23
N GLY A 342 5.55 19.98 11.36
CA GLY A 342 4.82 19.18 10.38
C GLY A 342 3.80 18.22 11.00
N PHE A 343 3.30 17.32 10.18
CA PHE A 343 2.35 16.29 10.59
C PHE A 343 3.08 15.10 11.26
N THR A 344 2.48 14.55 12.31
CA THR A 344 2.80 13.23 12.86
C THR A 344 1.54 12.51 13.30
N HIS A 345 1.53 11.18 13.21
CA HIS A 345 0.42 10.39 13.72
C HIS A 345 0.31 10.44 15.25
N HIS A 346 -0.92 10.43 15.72
CA HIS A 346 -1.23 10.12 17.12
C HIS A 346 -1.79 8.72 17.26
N GLU A 347 -1.64 8.18 18.45
CA GLU A 347 -2.29 6.93 18.84
C GLU A 347 -3.80 7.03 18.61
N ARG A 348 -4.39 6.00 17.99
CA ARG A 348 -5.81 5.88 17.64
C ARG A 348 -6.31 6.84 16.56
N ASP A 349 -5.42 7.47 15.79
CA ASP A 349 -5.84 8.07 14.54
C ASP A 349 -6.48 7.03 13.64
N MET A 350 -7.58 7.38 13.02
CA MET A 350 -8.20 6.57 11.99
C MET A 350 -7.74 7.06 10.62
N VAL A 351 -7.16 6.17 9.85
CA VAL A 351 -6.67 6.43 8.49
C VAL A 351 -7.58 5.73 7.49
N THR A 352 -8.23 6.50 6.63
CA THR A 352 -9.08 5.99 5.54
C THR A 352 -8.43 6.33 4.20
N ILE A 353 -8.16 5.32 3.39
CA ILE A 353 -7.64 5.44 2.02
C ILE A 353 -8.69 4.86 1.08
N ALA A 354 -9.15 5.63 0.10
CA ALA A 354 -10.24 5.19 -0.76
C ALA A 354 -10.06 5.63 -2.22
N THR A 355 -10.65 4.87 -3.14
CA THR A 355 -10.84 5.24 -4.54
C THR A 355 -12.11 4.61 -5.09
N GLU A 356 -12.72 5.26 -6.07
CA GLU A 356 -13.99 4.85 -6.66
C GLU A 356 -14.01 3.37 -7.09
N LYS A 357 -12.92 2.88 -7.69
CA LYS A 357 -12.86 1.54 -8.28
C LYS A 357 -12.35 0.44 -7.33
N LEU A 358 -11.72 0.78 -6.20
CA LEU A 358 -11.12 -0.20 -5.28
C LEU A 358 -11.77 -0.19 -3.87
N GLY A 359 -12.69 0.74 -3.61
CA GLY A 359 -13.34 0.88 -2.31
C GLY A 359 -12.48 1.58 -1.28
N GLY A 360 -12.57 1.18 0.00
CA GLY A 360 -11.90 1.85 1.12
C GLY A 360 -11.13 0.91 2.05
N LEU A 361 -9.88 1.26 2.32
CA LEU A 361 -9.00 0.66 3.31
C LEU A 361 -8.99 1.56 4.55
N VAL A 362 -9.37 1.00 5.72
CA VAL A 362 -9.46 1.77 6.96
C VAL A 362 -8.64 1.08 8.05
N ASN A 363 -7.77 1.84 8.71
CA ASN A 363 -6.92 1.33 9.77
C ASN A 363 -6.86 2.30 10.96
N ILE A 364 -6.47 1.79 12.14
CA ILE A 364 -6.24 2.58 13.34
C ILE A 364 -4.74 2.59 13.65
N VAL A 365 -4.19 3.76 13.94
CA VAL A 365 -2.78 3.94 14.27
C VAL A 365 -2.49 3.48 15.70
N THR A 366 -1.38 2.75 15.87
CA THR A 366 -0.78 2.42 17.17
C THR A 366 0.74 2.37 17.06
N ALA A 367 1.43 2.33 18.19
CA ALA A 367 2.87 2.05 18.16
C ALA A 367 3.14 0.60 17.70
N ALA A 368 4.17 0.39 16.89
CA ALA A 368 4.48 -0.91 16.28
C ALA A 368 4.77 -2.01 17.31
N ASP A 369 5.27 -1.65 18.49
CA ASP A 369 5.51 -2.56 19.62
C ASP A 369 4.23 -2.86 20.44
N ARG A 370 3.14 -2.12 20.20
CA ARG A 370 1.80 -2.36 20.80
C ARG A 370 0.80 -2.95 19.82
N ALA A 371 1.11 -2.90 18.53
CA ALA A 371 0.31 -3.58 17.52
C ALA A 371 0.32 -5.11 17.78
N PRO A 372 -0.76 -5.85 17.46
CA PRO A 372 -0.77 -7.29 17.58
C PRO A 372 0.46 -7.92 16.91
N PRO A 373 1.15 -8.86 17.57
CA PRO A 373 2.35 -9.47 17.01
C PRO A 373 2.00 -10.34 15.80
N TRP A 374 2.80 -10.23 14.74
CA TRP A 374 2.67 -11.10 13.58
C TRP A 374 3.17 -12.51 13.91
N THR A 375 2.26 -13.47 14.04
CA THR A 375 2.57 -14.85 14.45
C THR A 375 2.24 -15.89 13.37
N PHE A 376 1.42 -15.53 12.37
CA PHE A 376 1.00 -16.44 11.31
C PHE A 376 1.76 -16.16 10.01
N GLY A 377 2.94 -16.74 9.86
CA GLY A 377 3.77 -16.64 8.67
C GLY A 377 3.61 -17.82 7.71
N VAL A 378 4.47 -17.90 6.69
CA VAL A 378 4.45 -18.92 5.62
C VAL A 378 4.45 -20.34 6.17
N GLY A 379 5.28 -20.65 7.17
CA GLY A 379 5.32 -21.98 7.78
C GLY A 379 4.01 -22.38 8.48
N ALA A 380 3.27 -21.42 9.06
CA ALA A 380 1.95 -21.66 9.63
C ALA A 380 0.91 -21.90 8.52
N LEU A 381 0.96 -21.12 7.45
CA LEU A 381 0.11 -21.32 6.27
C LEU A 381 0.28 -22.71 5.67
N MET A 382 1.51 -23.16 5.42
CA MET A 382 1.80 -24.49 4.87
C MET A 382 1.19 -25.59 5.74
N ARG A 383 1.37 -25.53 7.07
CA ARG A 383 0.77 -26.52 7.99
C ARG A 383 -0.76 -26.50 7.95
N ASN A 384 -1.37 -25.32 7.91
CA ASN A 384 -2.82 -25.17 7.85
C ASN A 384 -3.38 -25.75 6.55
N LEU A 385 -2.78 -25.43 5.41
CA LEU A 385 -3.20 -25.95 4.10
C LEU A 385 -3.06 -27.49 4.04
N ALA A 386 -1.96 -28.06 4.54
CA ALA A 386 -1.77 -29.50 4.61
C ALA A 386 -2.82 -30.20 5.49
N GLN A 387 -3.15 -29.64 6.67
CA GLN A 387 -4.20 -30.14 7.55
C GLN A 387 -5.59 -30.11 6.90
N ARG A 388 -5.84 -29.15 6.01
CA ARG A 388 -7.10 -29.01 5.26
C ARG A 388 -7.11 -29.80 3.96
N HIS A 389 -6.05 -30.56 3.64
CA HIS A 389 -5.87 -31.29 2.37
C HIS A 389 -6.01 -30.36 1.14
N LEU A 390 -5.37 -29.18 1.22
CA LEU A 390 -5.33 -28.18 0.17
C LEU A 390 -3.94 -28.10 -0.53
N LEU A 391 -2.95 -28.86 -0.03
CA LEU A 391 -1.64 -29.05 -0.67
C LEU A 391 -1.56 -30.44 -1.27
#